data_bb992519bb77ddcc6fc431fef13dc098
#
_entry.id   bb992519bb77ddcc6fc431fef13dc098
#
_cell.length_a   1.000
_cell.length_b   1.000
_cell.length_c   1.000
_cell.angle_alpha   90.00
_cell.angle_beta   90.00
_cell.angle_gamma   90.00
#
_symmetry.space_group_name_H-M   'P 1'
#
loop_
_entity.id
_entity.type
_entity.pdbx_description
1 polymer ?
#
loop_
_entity_poly.entity_id
_entity_poly.type
_entity_poly.pdbx_seq_one_letter_code
_entity_poly.pdbx_strand_id
1 'polypeptide(L)'
;VLGLFTLGNALIHFIISIVVYKKELADKNIFYFISGLVLVFITIAIPVQLDGNWVTMFWALQAALLFWIGRTKKVLVYEYLSYPLMVLAFISIIQDWNSANNFYSPEFANNTILPIFNIHFLTSIIFVGAFAFINYVKRSPNYSQPEKLNKDIAQIFSFLIPAVLIGVTYYAFFNEIQVYWNQIYI
;
A
#
# COMPACT_ATOMS: atom_id res chain seq x y z
N VAL A 1 -19.75 -11.37 -3.76
CA VAL A 1 -20.06 -11.46 -5.21
C VAL A 1 -19.36 -10.35 -6.00
N LEU A 2 -19.37 -9.08 -5.51
CA LEU A 2 -18.82 -7.94 -6.25
C LEU A 2 -17.28 -8.02 -6.41
N GLY A 3 -16.56 -8.41 -5.37
CA GLY A 3 -15.11 -8.56 -5.41
C GLY A 3 -14.64 -9.69 -6.34
N LEU A 4 -15.37 -10.79 -6.38
CA LEU A 4 -15.12 -11.89 -7.33
C LEU A 4 -15.31 -11.44 -8.79
N PHE A 5 -16.31 -10.59 -9.05
CA PHE A 5 -16.54 -10.00 -10.37
C PHE A 5 -15.38 -9.07 -10.76
N THR A 6 -14.91 -8.24 -9.84
CA THR A 6 -13.78 -7.32 -10.08
C THR A 6 -12.48 -8.10 -10.31
N LEU A 7 -12.22 -9.16 -9.54
CA LEU A 7 -11.08 -10.06 -9.76
C LEU A 7 -11.19 -10.82 -11.08
N GLY A 8 -12.39 -11.24 -11.47
CA GLY A 8 -12.64 -11.87 -12.77
C GLY A 8 -12.30 -10.93 -13.94
N ASN A 9 -12.69 -9.66 -13.85
CA ASN A 9 -12.30 -8.65 -14.82
C ASN A 9 -10.78 -8.42 -14.85
N ALA A 10 -10.13 -8.34 -13.69
CA ALA A 10 -8.68 -8.22 -13.62
C ALA A 10 -7.99 -9.40 -14.31
N LEU A 11 -8.47 -10.64 -14.09
CA LEU A 11 -7.93 -11.84 -14.73
C LEU A 11 -8.10 -11.82 -16.24
N ILE A 12 -9.27 -11.43 -16.76
CA ILE A 12 -9.52 -11.30 -18.20
C ILE A 12 -8.54 -10.30 -18.82
N HIS A 13 -8.42 -9.11 -18.24
CA HIS A 13 -7.50 -8.09 -18.74
C HIS A 13 -6.04 -8.51 -18.63
N PHE A 14 -5.68 -9.27 -17.60
CA PHE A 14 -4.34 -9.84 -17.47
C PHE A 14 -4.03 -10.83 -18.58
N ILE A 15 -4.96 -11.75 -18.90
CA ILE A 15 -4.81 -12.70 -20.01
C ILE A 15 -4.69 -11.95 -21.34
N ILE A 16 -5.54 -10.95 -21.58
CA ILE A 16 -5.47 -10.09 -22.77
C ILE A 16 -4.09 -9.40 -22.84
N SER A 17 -3.58 -8.87 -21.75
CA SER A 17 -2.26 -8.23 -21.70
C SER A 17 -1.14 -9.19 -22.12
N ILE A 18 -1.18 -10.44 -21.63
CA ILE A 18 -0.20 -11.49 -22.01
C ILE A 18 -0.31 -11.82 -23.51
N VAL A 19 -1.52 -11.95 -24.04
CA VAL A 19 -1.74 -12.26 -25.47
C VAL A 19 -1.24 -11.13 -26.37
N VAL A 20 -1.57 -9.89 -26.01
CA VAL A 20 -1.12 -8.68 -26.73
C VAL A 20 0.41 -8.60 -26.74
N TYR A 21 1.05 -8.86 -25.60
CA TYR A 21 2.51 -8.86 -25.47
C TYR A 21 3.16 -9.96 -26.30
N LYS A 22 2.67 -11.23 -26.21
CA LYS A 22 3.26 -12.37 -26.91
C LYS A 22 3.08 -12.33 -28.42
N LYS A 23 1.99 -11.74 -28.90
CA LYS A 23 1.67 -11.68 -30.33
C LYS A 23 2.10 -10.38 -31.00
N GLU A 24 2.76 -9.47 -30.26
CA GLU A 24 3.18 -8.16 -30.76
C GLU A 24 2.03 -7.37 -31.43
N LEU A 25 0.78 -7.58 -30.97
CA LEU A 25 -0.44 -7.03 -31.58
C LEU A 25 -0.66 -5.55 -31.29
N ALA A 26 0.13 -4.95 -30.41
CA ALA A 26 -0.04 -3.57 -30.04
C ALA A 26 1.28 -2.90 -29.62
N ASP A 27 1.30 -1.58 -29.76
CA ASP A 27 2.38 -0.73 -29.28
C ASP A 27 2.60 -0.87 -27.77
N LYS A 28 3.83 -0.61 -27.34
CA LYS A 28 4.19 -0.61 -25.90
C LYS A 28 3.25 0.24 -25.04
N ASN A 29 2.69 1.32 -25.59
CA ASN A 29 1.75 2.20 -24.89
C ASN A 29 0.43 1.49 -24.59
N ILE A 30 -0.11 0.72 -25.54
CA ILE A 30 -1.35 -0.05 -25.35
C ILE A 30 -1.13 -1.16 -24.33
N PHE A 31 0.02 -1.84 -24.39
CA PHE A 31 0.39 -2.83 -23.37
C PHE A 31 0.42 -2.22 -21.96
N TYR A 32 1.08 -1.06 -21.77
CA TYR A 32 1.14 -0.40 -20.47
C TYR A 32 -0.25 0.08 -20.01
N PHE A 33 -1.10 0.53 -20.93
CA PHE A 33 -2.47 0.93 -20.61
C PHE A 33 -3.30 -0.25 -20.09
N ILE A 34 -3.30 -1.39 -20.81
CA ILE A 34 -4.02 -2.60 -20.39
C ILE A 34 -3.46 -3.13 -19.05
N SER A 35 -2.13 -3.16 -18.89
CA SER A 35 -1.50 -3.56 -17.64
C SER A 35 -1.87 -2.61 -16.48
N GLY A 36 -1.98 -1.31 -16.75
CA GLY A 36 -2.46 -0.32 -15.80
C GLY A 36 -3.90 -0.57 -15.37
N LEU A 37 -4.80 -0.92 -16.31
CA LEU A 37 -6.20 -1.29 -16.00
C LEU A 37 -6.27 -2.53 -15.08
N VAL A 38 -5.46 -3.56 -15.35
CA VAL A 38 -5.36 -4.74 -14.47
C VAL A 38 -5.02 -4.33 -13.06
N LEU A 39 -4.02 -3.47 -12.90
CA LEU A 39 -3.59 -2.98 -11.58
C LEU A 39 -4.69 -2.18 -10.88
N VAL A 40 -5.40 -1.31 -11.60
CA VAL A 40 -6.53 -0.55 -11.07
C VAL A 40 -7.64 -1.49 -10.60
N PHE A 41 -8.01 -2.51 -11.39
CA PHE A 41 -9.01 -3.49 -10.98
C PHE A 41 -8.59 -4.28 -9.74
N ILE A 42 -7.33 -4.70 -9.64
CA ILE A 42 -6.80 -5.36 -8.43
C ILE A 42 -6.89 -4.41 -7.24
N THR A 43 -6.47 -3.16 -7.40
CA THR A 43 -6.52 -2.15 -6.32
C THR A 43 -7.93 -1.93 -5.78
N ILE A 44 -8.92 -1.88 -6.66
CA ILE A 44 -10.34 -1.70 -6.29
C ILE A 44 -10.91 -3.00 -5.69
N ALA A 45 -10.50 -4.17 -6.20
CA ALA A 45 -10.99 -5.45 -5.69
C ALA A 45 -10.61 -5.68 -4.22
N ILE A 46 -9.46 -5.16 -3.78
CA ILE A 46 -8.98 -5.32 -2.40
C ILE A 46 -10.01 -4.81 -1.38
N PRO A 47 -10.43 -3.51 -1.36
CA PRO A 47 -11.38 -3.01 -0.37
C PRO A 47 -12.81 -3.52 -0.58
N VAL A 48 -13.12 -4.07 -1.77
CA VAL A 48 -14.45 -4.67 -2.03
C VAL A 48 -14.56 -6.07 -1.42
N GLN A 49 -13.44 -6.78 -1.27
CA GLN A 49 -13.40 -8.15 -0.78
C GLN A 49 -12.84 -8.28 0.63
N LEU A 50 -12.02 -7.35 1.05
CA LEU A 50 -11.31 -7.36 2.32
C LEU A 50 -11.69 -6.11 3.13
N ASP A 51 -11.68 -6.24 4.44
CA ASP A 51 -12.01 -5.16 5.37
C ASP A 51 -10.81 -4.80 6.27
N GLY A 52 -10.79 -3.54 6.72
CA GLY A 52 -9.89 -3.04 7.76
C GLY A 52 -8.41 -3.29 7.44
N ASN A 53 -7.69 -3.81 8.39
CA ASN A 53 -6.22 -3.98 8.36
C ASN A 53 -5.67 -4.68 7.10
N TRP A 54 -6.43 -5.59 6.50
CA TRP A 54 -6.02 -6.28 5.27
C TRP A 54 -5.90 -5.34 4.09
N VAL A 55 -6.81 -4.37 3.98
CA VAL A 55 -6.78 -3.35 2.92
C VAL A 55 -5.49 -2.55 2.99
N THR A 56 -5.14 -2.08 4.19
CA THR A 56 -3.92 -1.32 4.44
C THR A 56 -2.66 -2.11 4.08
N MET A 57 -2.58 -3.37 4.53
CA MET A 57 -1.43 -4.24 4.23
C MET A 57 -1.26 -4.44 2.72
N PHE A 58 -2.33 -4.80 2.01
CA PHE A 58 -2.25 -5.06 0.58
C PHE A 58 -1.92 -3.80 -0.22
N TRP A 59 -2.53 -2.65 0.10
CA TRP A 59 -2.22 -1.39 -0.59
C TRP A 59 -0.77 -0.94 -0.36
N ALA A 60 -0.25 -1.07 0.86
CA ALA A 60 1.14 -0.74 1.16
C ALA A 60 2.12 -1.64 0.40
N LEU A 61 1.88 -2.95 0.38
CA LEU A 61 2.70 -3.91 -0.37
C LEU A 61 2.60 -3.70 -1.88
N GLN A 62 1.40 -3.43 -2.40
CA GLN A 62 1.19 -3.14 -3.82
C GLN A 62 1.91 -1.84 -4.23
N ALA A 63 1.84 -0.79 -3.41
CA ALA A 63 2.58 0.46 -3.64
C ALA A 63 4.09 0.21 -3.70
N ALA A 64 4.63 -0.58 -2.77
CA ALA A 64 6.04 -0.93 -2.72
C ALA A 64 6.47 -1.74 -3.96
N LEU A 65 5.66 -2.73 -4.35
CA LEU A 65 5.91 -3.54 -5.54
C LEU A 65 5.92 -2.70 -6.82
N LEU A 66 4.92 -1.84 -7.01
CA LEU A 66 4.82 -0.98 -8.20
C LEU A 66 5.97 0.02 -8.27
N PHE A 67 6.32 0.62 -7.14
CA PHE A 67 7.47 1.53 -7.08
C PHE A 67 8.77 0.82 -7.46
N TRP A 68 9.00 -0.37 -6.92
CA TRP A 68 10.17 -1.18 -7.22
C TRP A 68 10.24 -1.61 -8.70
N ILE A 69 9.12 -2.09 -9.27
CA ILE A 69 9.04 -2.46 -10.69
C ILE A 69 9.29 -1.21 -11.57
N GLY A 70 8.66 -0.08 -11.24
CA GLY A 70 8.84 1.18 -11.95
C GLY A 70 10.30 1.59 -12.05
N ARG A 71 11.02 1.51 -10.95
CA ARG A 71 12.45 1.82 -10.85
C ARG A 71 13.35 0.78 -11.54
N THR A 72 13.08 -0.51 -11.32
CA THR A 72 13.89 -1.61 -11.88
C THR A 72 13.73 -1.71 -13.40
N LYS A 73 12.50 -1.57 -13.90
CA LYS A 73 12.20 -1.66 -15.34
C LYS A 73 12.24 -0.31 -16.05
N LYS A 74 12.45 0.79 -15.32
CA LYS A 74 12.41 2.18 -15.83
C LYS A 74 11.10 2.52 -16.52
N VAL A 75 9.98 1.96 -16.02
CA VAL A 75 8.63 2.16 -16.56
C VAL A 75 7.90 3.18 -15.72
N LEU A 76 7.75 4.38 -16.28
CA LEU A 76 7.15 5.55 -15.64
C LEU A 76 5.74 5.31 -15.07
N VAL A 77 4.92 4.55 -15.80
CA VAL A 77 3.51 4.30 -15.43
C VAL A 77 3.40 3.60 -14.07
N TYR A 78 4.27 2.62 -13.79
CA TYR A 78 4.22 1.91 -12.51
C TYR A 78 4.65 2.78 -11.33
N GLU A 79 5.63 3.66 -11.54
CA GLU A 79 6.02 4.62 -10.51
C GLU A 79 4.89 5.63 -10.23
N TYR A 80 4.23 6.16 -11.27
CA TYR A 80 3.07 7.05 -11.09
C TYR A 80 1.89 6.37 -10.40
N LEU A 81 1.61 5.10 -10.70
CA LEU A 81 0.54 4.34 -10.05
C LEU A 81 0.85 4.02 -8.58
N SER A 82 2.13 3.95 -8.20
CA SER A 82 2.49 3.72 -6.81
C SER A 82 2.18 4.90 -5.88
N TYR A 83 2.22 6.14 -6.38
CA TYR A 83 1.99 7.33 -5.56
C TYR A 83 0.56 7.42 -4.98
N PRO A 84 -0.52 7.31 -5.78
CA PRO A 84 -1.86 7.28 -5.21
C PRO A 84 -2.07 6.11 -4.26
N LEU A 85 -1.45 4.94 -4.52
CA LEU A 85 -1.52 3.80 -3.61
C LEU A 85 -0.83 4.08 -2.27
N MET A 86 0.30 4.79 -2.25
CA MET A 86 0.95 5.24 -1.01
C MET A 86 -0.01 6.13 -0.20
N VAL A 87 -0.73 7.04 -0.87
CA VAL A 87 -1.71 7.92 -0.21
C VAL A 87 -2.90 7.12 0.31
N LEU A 88 -3.45 6.20 -0.49
CA LEU A 88 -4.54 5.33 -0.07
C LEU A 88 -4.15 4.44 1.12
N ALA A 89 -2.97 3.83 1.09
CA ALA A 89 -2.46 3.04 2.20
C ALA A 89 -2.29 3.87 3.48
N PHE A 90 -1.83 5.12 3.34
CA PHE A 90 -1.69 6.04 4.48
C PHE A 90 -3.04 6.47 5.06
N ILE A 91 -4.04 6.76 4.22
CA ILE A 91 -5.40 7.04 4.69
C ILE A 91 -5.99 5.81 5.38
N SER A 92 -5.79 4.62 4.81
CA SER A 92 -6.30 3.36 5.34
C SER A 92 -5.73 3.03 6.72
N ILE A 93 -4.42 3.22 6.95
CA ILE A 93 -3.82 2.96 8.27
C ILE A 93 -4.35 3.92 9.34
N ILE A 94 -4.64 5.18 8.99
CA ILE A 94 -5.27 6.13 9.92
C ILE A 94 -6.68 5.67 10.29
N GLN A 95 -7.44 5.15 9.32
CA GLN A 95 -8.78 4.60 9.57
C GLN A 95 -8.71 3.36 10.47
N ASP A 96 -7.73 2.46 10.25
CA ASP A 96 -7.51 1.29 11.09
C ASP A 96 -7.21 1.67 12.54
N TRP A 97 -6.37 2.68 12.76
CA TRP A 97 -6.07 3.17 14.10
C TRP A 97 -7.28 3.82 14.78
N ASN A 98 -8.08 4.61 14.05
CA ASN A 98 -9.30 5.18 14.60
C ASN A 98 -10.32 4.11 14.98
N SER A 99 -10.45 3.07 14.16
CA SER A 99 -11.32 1.92 14.46
C SER A 99 -10.82 1.14 15.67
N ALA A 100 -9.51 0.93 15.78
CA ALA A 100 -8.90 0.30 16.94
C ALA A 100 -9.14 1.10 18.23
N ASN A 101 -8.92 2.42 18.22
CA ASN A 101 -9.13 3.28 19.38
C ASN A 101 -10.59 3.26 19.87
N ASN A 102 -11.56 3.21 18.95
CA ASN A 102 -12.97 3.06 19.31
C ASN A 102 -13.28 1.71 19.95
N PHE A 103 -12.61 0.64 19.49
CA PHE A 103 -12.76 -0.71 20.03
C PHE A 103 -12.18 -0.87 21.44
N TYR A 104 -11.14 -0.07 21.78
CA TYR A 104 -10.47 -0.04 23.08
C TYR A 104 -11.10 0.96 24.06
N SER A 105 -12.29 1.50 23.77
CA SER A 105 -12.99 2.36 24.71
C SER A 105 -13.42 1.57 25.96
N PRO A 106 -13.56 2.22 27.13
CA PRO A 106 -13.91 1.56 28.40
C PRO A 106 -15.20 0.74 28.36
N GLU A 107 -16.09 1.01 27.41
CA GLU A 107 -17.33 0.25 27.20
C GLU A 107 -17.10 -1.20 26.74
N PHE A 108 -15.91 -1.52 26.19
CA PHE A 108 -15.49 -2.82 25.71
C PHE A 108 -14.38 -3.46 26.55
N ALA A 109 -14.27 -3.12 27.82
CA ALA A 109 -13.19 -3.50 28.75
C ALA A 109 -12.94 -5.03 28.90
N ASN A 110 -13.79 -5.88 28.34
CA ASN A 110 -13.61 -7.34 28.37
C ASN A 110 -12.69 -7.91 27.27
N ASN A 111 -12.21 -7.09 26.36
CA ASN A 111 -11.35 -7.52 25.25
C ASN A 111 -9.89 -7.31 25.60
N THR A 112 -9.25 -8.31 26.21
CA THR A 112 -7.79 -8.29 26.43
C THR A 112 -7.08 -8.59 25.10
N ILE A 113 -6.25 -7.68 24.66
CA ILE A 113 -5.40 -7.86 23.47
C ILE A 113 -3.94 -7.98 23.91
N LEU A 114 -3.25 -8.94 23.33
CA LEU A 114 -1.82 -9.10 23.57
C LEU A 114 -1.08 -7.93 22.92
N PRO A 115 -0.36 -7.10 23.69
CA PRO A 115 0.48 -6.06 23.13
C PRO A 115 1.49 -6.66 22.14
N ILE A 116 1.77 -5.96 21.05
CA ILE A 116 2.68 -6.39 19.97
C ILE A 116 2.14 -7.54 19.11
N PHE A 117 1.45 -8.53 19.70
CA PHE A 117 0.90 -9.69 19.01
C PHE A 117 -0.58 -9.49 18.63
N ASN A 118 -0.88 -8.39 17.94
CA ASN A 118 -2.21 -8.08 17.45
C ASN A 118 -2.17 -7.66 15.98
N ILE A 119 -3.34 -7.69 15.33
CA ILE A 119 -3.46 -7.40 13.90
C ILE A 119 -3.12 -5.91 13.59
N HIS A 120 -3.40 -4.99 14.51
CA HIS A 120 -3.18 -3.57 14.30
C HIS A 120 -1.69 -3.23 14.30
N PHE A 121 -0.92 -3.83 15.23
CA PHE A 121 0.52 -3.68 15.24
C PHE A 121 1.18 -4.36 14.03
N LEU A 122 0.72 -5.57 13.67
CA LEU A 122 1.20 -6.27 12.48
C LEU A 122 1.00 -5.44 11.21
N THR A 123 -0.19 -4.82 11.05
CA THR A 123 -0.49 -3.91 9.94
C THR A 123 0.49 -2.75 9.91
N SER A 124 0.73 -2.13 11.05
CA SER A 124 1.66 -1.00 11.17
C SER A 124 3.10 -1.42 10.82
N ILE A 125 3.56 -2.58 11.25
CA ILE A 125 4.90 -3.09 10.92
C ILE A 125 5.03 -3.40 9.43
N ILE A 126 4.03 -4.03 8.81
CA ILE A 126 4.03 -4.30 7.36
C ILE A 126 4.04 -2.98 6.58
N PHE A 127 3.24 -2.01 6.98
CA PHE A 127 3.23 -0.68 6.37
C PHE A 127 4.60 0.01 6.47
N VAL A 128 5.19 0.03 7.67
CA VAL A 128 6.54 0.59 7.91
C VAL A 128 7.58 -0.13 7.06
N GLY A 129 7.53 -1.46 7.00
CA GLY A 129 8.42 -2.26 6.16
C GLY A 129 8.31 -1.94 4.67
N ALA A 130 7.07 -1.79 4.16
CA ALA A 130 6.81 -1.42 2.78
C ALA A 130 7.36 -0.01 2.45
N PHE A 131 7.10 0.98 3.32
CA PHE A 131 7.60 2.34 3.13
C PHE A 131 9.11 2.46 3.33
N ALA A 132 9.69 1.69 4.25
CA ALA A 132 11.15 1.59 4.41
C ALA A 132 11.80 1.02 3.14
N PHE A 133 11.20 -0.02 2.55
CA PHE A 133 11.65 -0.59 1.28
C PHE A 133 11.54 0.43 0.13
N ILE A 134 10.43 1.16 0.01
CA ILE A 134 10.27 2.24 -0.97
C ILE A 134 11.39 3.30 -0.79
N ASN A 135 11.64 3.72 0.45
CA ASN A 135 12.69 4.70 0.75
C ASN A 135 14.09 4.18 0.41
N TYR A 136 14.34 2.89 0.66
CA TYR A 136 15.60 2.23 0.27
C TYR A 136 15.76 2.21 -1.25
N VAL A 137 14.77 1.72 -2.00
CA VAL A 137 14.77 1.68 -3.47
C VAL A 137 15.00 3.07 -4.06
N LYS A 138 14.33 4.08 -3.48
CA LYS A 138 14.46 5.46 -3.92
C LYS A 138 15.87 6.03 -3.75
N ARG A 139 16.54 5.69 -2.64
CA ARG A 139 17.90 6.22 -2.31
C ARG A 139 19.01 5.41 -2.96
N SER A 140 18.75 4.19 -3.36
CA SER A 140 19.77 3.30 -3.90
C SER A 140 20.19 3.74 -5.31
N PRO A 141 21.51 3.86 -5.58
CA PRO A 141 22.03 4.21 -6.89
C PRO A 141 21.72 3.14 -7.96
N ASN A 142 21.43 1.91 -7.53
CA ASN A 142 21.08 0.81 -8.43
C ASN A 142 19.70 0.97 -9.09
N TYR A 143 18.84 1.84 -8.53
CA TYR A 143 17.48 2.08 -9.00
C TYR A 143 17.30 3.51 -9.46
N SER A 144 17.83 3.82 -10.67
CA SER A 144 17.76 5.16 -11.23
C SER A 144 16.32 5.60 -11.54
N GLN A 145 16.08 6.89 -11.42
CA GLN A 145 14.77 7.49 -11.78
C GLN A 145 14.50 7.32 -13.30
N PRO A 146 13.24 7.04 -13.71
CA PRO A 146 12.86 7.17 -15.10
C PRO A 146 13.05 8.61 -15.59
N GLU A 147 13.65 8.79 -16.75
CA GLU A 147 14.06 10.13 -17.28
C GLU A 147 12.90 11.13 -17.44
N LYS A 148 11.69 10.63 -17.67
CA LYS A 148 10.49 11.46 -17.91
C LYS A 148 9.65 11.71 -16.67
N LEU A 149 10.13 11.39 -15.47
CA LEU A 149 9.39 11.62 -14.23
C LEU A 149 9.30 13.12 -13.93
N ASN A 150 8.10 13.59 -13.56
CA ASN A 150 7.92 14.98 -13.13
C ASN A 150 8.72 15.23 -11.84
N LYS A 151 9.63 16.18 -11.91
CA LYS A 151 10.57 16.50 -10.82
C LYS A 151 9.84 17.00 -9.56
N ASP A 152 8.76 17.77 -9.74
CA ASP A 152 8.00 18.34 -8.62
C ASP A 152 7.31 17.23 -7.81
N ILE A 153 6.65 16.28 -8.50
CA ILE A 153 6.03 15.12 -7.86
C ILE A 153 7.09 14.27 -7.16
N ALA A 154 8.19 13.99 -7.83
CA ALA A 154 9.30 13.22 -7.24
C ALA A 154 9.87 13.90 -5.98
N GLN A 155 9.96 15.23 -5.97
CA GLN A 155 10.44 16.01 -4.82
C GLN A 155 9.44 15.97 -3.66
N ILE A 156 8.13 16.12 -3.91
CA ILE A 156 7.08 16.00 -2.89
C ILE A 156 7.16 14.62 -2.20
N PHE A 157 7.15 13.54 -2.98
CA PHE A 157 7.26 12.19 -2.42
C PHE A 157 8.63 11.91 -1.80
N SER A 158 9.66 12.65 -2.20
CA SER A 158 10.97 12.58 -1.58
C SER A 158 10.97 13.00 -0.12
N PHE A 159 10.16 13.96 0.23
CA PHE A 159 9.97 14.42 1.61
C PHE A 159 8.89 13.60 2.32
N LEU A 160 7.80 13.30 1.63
CA LEU A 160 6.62 12.65 2.20
C LEU A 160 6.94 11.22 2.70
N ILE A 161 7.67 10.40 1.90
CA ILE A 161 7.97 9.02 2.25
C ILE A 161 8.71 8.89 3.59
N PRO A 162 9.84 9.58 3.85
CA PRO A 162 10.51 9.51 5.14
C PRO A 162 9.69 10.14 6.28
N ALA A 163 8.91 11.18 6.01
CA ALA A 163 8.05 11.80 7.02
C ALA A 163 6.95 10.82 7.47
N VAL A 164 6.26 10.17 6.53
CA VAL A 164 5.26 9.13 6.81
C VAL A 164 5.89 7.96 7.55
N LEU A 165 7.08 7.51 7.13
CA LEU A 165 7.80 6.41 7.77
C LEU A 165 8.06 6.69 9.26
N ILE A 166 8.59 7.88 9.58
CA ILE A 166 8.86 8.28 10.96
C ILE A 166 7.55 8.41 11.76
N GLY A 167 6.56 9.11 11.20
CA GLY A 167 5.28 9.35 11.86
C GLY A 167 4.52 8.06 12.17
N VAL A 168 4.43 7.15 11.20
CA VAL A 168 3.74 5.87 11.37
C VAL A 168 4.49 4.98 12.35
N THR A 169 5.84 4.93 12.30
CA THR A 169 6.63 4.18 13.26
C THR A 169 6.40 4.69 14.69
N TYR A 170 6.49 6.00 14.89
CA TYR A 170 6.23 6.60 16.20
C TYR A 170 4.82 6.25 16.71
N TYR A 171 3.81 6.46 15.89
CA TYR A 171 2.41 6.27 16.29
C TYR A 171 2.07 4.80 16.53
N ALA A 172 2.66 3.87 15.78
CA ALA A 172 2.48 2.43 15.99
C ALA A 172 2.91 2.01 17.41
N PHE A 173 4.11 2.42 17.84
CA PHE A 173 4.59 2.13 19.18
C PHE A 173 3.83 2.90 20.27
N PHE A 174 3.47 4.15 20.01
CA PHE A 174 2.67 4.93 20.93
C PHE A 174 1.31 4.27 21.19
N ASN A 175 0.65 3.77 20.15
CA ASN A 175 -0.64 3.08 20.27
C ASN A 175 -0.52 1.79 21.11
N GLU A 176 0.53 1.00 20.91
CA GLU A 176 0.77 -0.21 21.68
C GLU A 176 1.00 0.07 23.17
N ILE A 177 1.77 1.12 23.48
CA ILE A 177 2.00 1.56 24.84
C ILE A 177 0.68 2.03 25.48
N GLN A 178 -0.13 2.77 24.74
CA GLN A 178 -1.43 3.26 25.23
C GLN A 178 -2.41 2.10 25.50
N VAL A 179 -2.48 1.12 24.59
CA VAL A 179 -3.32 -0.08 24.77
C VAL A 179 -2.85 -0.88 26.00
N TYR A 180 -1.55 -1.11 26.15
CA TYR A 180 -0.99 -1.81 27.31
C TYR A 180 -1.33 -1.08 28.63
N TRP A 181 -1.16 0.25 28.64
CA TRP A 181 -1.41 1.08 29.82
C TRP A 181 -2.89 1.06 30.21
N ASN A 182 -3.78 1.20 29.26
CA ASN A 182 -5.22 1.16 29.50
C ASN A 182 -5.69 -0.20 30.05
N GLN A 183 -5.07 -1.31 29.64
CA GLN A 183 -5.42 -2.66 30.14
C GLN A 183 -4.97 -2.89 31.59
N ILE A 184 -3.95 -2.18 32.07
CA ILE A 184 -3.43 -2.39 33.44
C ILE A 184 -4.12 -1.48 34.46
N TYR A 185 -4.53 -0.28 34.06
CA TYR A 185 -4.98 0.76 34.96
C TYR A 185 -6.46 1.12 34.88
N ILE A 186 -7.22 0.46 34.02
CA ILE A 186 -8.68 0.52 33.95
C ILE A 186 -9.27 -0.84 34.31
#